data_e623e2860c0b5e6d79fd6cdf6897f165
#
_entry.id   e623e2860c0b5e6d79fd6cdf6897f165
#
_cell.length_a   1.000
_cell.length_b   1.000
_cell.length_c   1.000
_cell.angle_alpha   90.00
_cell.angle_beta   90.00
_cell.angle_gamma   90.00
#
_symmetry.space_group_name_H-M   'P 1'
#
loop_
_entity.id
_entity.type
_entity.pdbx_description
1 polymer ?
#
loop_
_entity_poly.entity_id
_entity_poly.type
_entity_poly.pdbx_seq_one_letter_code
_entity_poly.pdbx_strand_id
1 'polypeptide(L)'
;MIISLRDICQIAEQNNMAVAAVNAASLEAIRAAIAVAEQTGYPIIIQHAEVHESLVPLTTVAPIVTSLAERSSAQICFHLDHCEHLSYARRALDLGFSGVMFDGSALPYEKNVEFSKAAADMCAEYGAGLECELGSMGSREGRDPSEGGTAEEAGAVYTDPELAEDFVHSTGLDALSCSFGTVHGLYKGEPKLNFDVLRDIRSRVNVPLVM
;
A
#
# COMPACT_ATOMS: atom_id res chain seq x y z
N MET A 1 8.50 12.43 12.23
CA MET A 1 9.68 11.56 11.94
C MET A 1 9.29 10.52 10.91
N ILE A 2 10.07 10.39 9.81
CA ILE A 2 9.81 9.35 8.80
C ILE A 2 10.33 8.00 9.33
N ILE A 3 9.50 6.96 9.21
CA ILE A 3 9.79 5.56 9.53
C ILE A 3 9.43 4.67 8.35
N SER A 4 10.00 3.47 8.28
CA SER A 4 9.72 2.54 7.17
C SER A 4 8.30 1.93 7.27
N LEU A 5 7.81 1.38 6.16
CA LEU A 5 6.56 0.60 6.17
C LEU A 5 6.67 -0.59 7.14
N ARG A 6 7.82 -1.25 7.19
CA ARG A 6 8.09 -2.34 8.13
C ARG A 6 7.92 -1.88 9.58
N ASP A 7 8.52 -0.75 9.95
CA ASP A 7 8.46 -0.24 11.32
C ASP A 7 7.02 0.14 11.71
N ILE A 8 6.29 0.82 10.82
CA ILE A 8 4.92 1.25 11.12
C ILE A 8 3.97 0.04 11.25
N CYS A 9 4.16 -1.00 10.44
CA CYS A 9 3.45 -2.26 10.55
C CYS A 9 3.75 -2.99 11.86
N GLN A 10 5.01 -3.00 12.31
CA GLN A 10 5.38 -3.57 13.63
C GLN A 10 4.71 -2.81 14.78
N ILE A 11 4.66 -1.48 14.70
CA ILE A 11 3.93 -0.67 15.69
C ILE A 11 2.45 -1.04 15.71
N ALA A 12 1.83 -1.22 14.55
CA ALA A 12 0.44 -1.62 14.44
C ALA A 12 0.18 -2.98 15.13
N GLU A 13 0.98 -3.98 14.84
CA GLU A 13 0.85 -5.31 15.43
C GLU A 13 1.08 -5.32 16.95
N GLN A 14 2.15 -4.66 17.43
CA GLN A 14 2.47 -4.58 18.85
C GLN A 14 1.39 -3.89 19.67
N ASN A 15 0.66 -2.95 19.08
CA ASN A 15 -0.43 -2.22 19.74
C ASN A 15 -1.82 -2.75 19.38
N ASN A 16 -1.91 -3.83 18.62
CA ASN A 16 -3.16 -4.44 18.14
C ASN A 16 -4.11 -3.39 17.53
N MET A 17 -3.58 -2.61 16.60
CA MET A 17 -4.29 -1.51 15.92
C MET A 17 -4.12 -1.58 14.41
N ALA A 18 -5.04 -0.98 13.67
CA ALA A 18 -4.86 -0.66 12.26
C ALA A 18 -4.26 0.74 12.10
N VAL A 19 -3.44 0.93 11.07
CA VAL A 19 -2.90 2.24 10.70
C VAL A 19 -3.62 2.73 9.44
N ALA A 20 -4.04 3.98 9.46
CA ALA A 20 -4.64 4.61 8.28
C ALA A 20 -3.57 4.91 7.23
N ALA A 21 -3.85 4.51 5.98
CA ALA A 21 -3.09 4.89 4.81
C ALA A 21 -3.93 5.89 3.99
N VAL A 22 -3.38 7.07 3.73
CA VAL A 22 -4.12 8.18 3.14
C VAL A 22 -3.44 8.67 1.88
N ASN A 23 -4.10 8.51 0.74
CA ASN A 23 -3.69 9.14 -0.51
C ASN A 23 -3.84 10.65 -0.41
N ALA A 24 -2.74 11.38 -0.41
CA ALA A 24 -2.68 12.81 -0.17
C ALA A 24 -2.07 13.55 -1.37
N ALA A 25 -2.91 13.82 -2.38
CA ALA A 25 -2.51 14.50 -3.61
C ALA A 25 -2.58 16.04 -3.53
N SER A 26 -2.72 16.62 -2.33
CA SER A 26 -2.68 18.09 -2.13
C SER A 26 -1.96 18.45 -0.83
N LEU A 27 -1.42 19.68 -0.77
CA LEU A 27 -0.75 20.18 0.43
C LEU A 27 -1.69 20.19 1.65
N GLU A 28 -2.95 20.52 1.44
CA GLU A 28 -3.97 20.56 2.49
C GLU A 28 -4.20 19.16 3.07
N ALA A 29 -4.33 18.13 2.21
CA ALA A 29 -4.51 16.75 2.64
C ALA A 29 -3.28 16.25 3.42
N ILE A 30 -2.07 16.51 2.93
CA ILE A 30 -0.82 16.13 3.61
C ILE A 30 -0.76 16.78 5.00
N ARG A 31 -1.03 18.09 5.09
CA ARG A 31 -1.02 18.82 6.37
C ARG A 31 -2.09 18.32 7.33
N ALA A 32 -3.30 18.02 6.83
CA ALA A 32 -4.38 17.50 7.65
C ALA A 32 -4.03 16.12 8.22
N ALA A 33 -3.48 15.22 7.39
CA ALA A 33 -3.05 13.90 7.82
C ALA A 33 -1.98 13.98 8.92
N ILE A 34 -0.95 14.81 8.74
CA ILE A 34 0.09 15.02 9.74
C ILE A 34 -0.48 15.63 11.03
N ALA A 35 -1.33 16.63 10.93
CA ALA A 35 -1.91 17.28 12.10
C ALA A 35 -2.79 16.32 12.93
N VAL A 36 -3.55 15.44 12.27
CA VAL A 36 -4.32 14.40 12.97
C VAL A 36 -3.40 13.41 13.69
N ALA A 37 -2.33 12.97 13.04
CA ALA A 37 -1.36 12.06 13.67
C ALA A 37 -0.69 12.73 14.90
N GLU A 38 -0.32 14.00 14.81
CA GLU A 38 0.23 14.75 15.96
C GLU A 38 -0.77 14.90 17.12
N GLN A 39 -2.02 15.21 16.80
CA GLN A 39 -3.08 15.41 17.81
C GLN A 39 -3.48 14.11 18.52
N THR A 40 -3.48 13.00 17.79
CA THR A 40 -3.91 11.71 18.31
C THR A 40 -2.77 10.87 18.89
N GLY A 41 -1.53 11.15 18.48
CA GLY A 41 -0.36 10.32 18.81
C GLY A 41 -0.30 9.00 18.04
N TYR A 42 -1.22 8.77 17.09
CA TYR A 42 -1.20 7.57 16.26
C TYR A 42 -0.29 7.76 15.02
N PRO A 43 0.42 6.69 14.61
CA PRO A 43 1.20 6.72 13.37
C PRO A 43 0.27 6.81 12.14
N ILE A 44 0.81 7.29 11.02
CA ILE A 44 0.06 7.42 9.78
C ILE A 44 0.92 7.08 8.56
N ILE A 45 0.29 6.47 7.55
CA ILE A 45 0.89 6.27 6.23
C ILE A 45 0.35 7.36 5.30
N ILE A 46 1.25 8.17 4.74
CA ILE A 46 0.92 9.15 3.70
C ILE A 46 1.31 8.52 2.37
N GLN A 47 0.30 8.33 1.52
CA GLN A 47 0.46 7.66 0.25
C GLN A 47 0.48 8.64 -0.93
N HIS A 48 1.20 8.24 -1.97
CA HIS A 48 1.18 8.87 -3.28
C HIS A 48 1.23 7.77 -4.35
N ALA A 49 0.16 7.64 -5.13
CA ALA A 49 0.06 6.62 -6.15
C ALA A 49 0.75 7.02 -7.47
N GLU A 50 1.26 6.05 -8.24
CA GLU A 50 1.89 6.29 -9.54
C GLU A 50 0.95 7.06 -10.48
N VAL A 51 -0.37 6.80 -10.43
CA VAL A 51 -1.38 7.51 -11.25
C VAL A 51 -1.45 9.02 -10.97
N HIS A 52 -0.99 9.47 -9.81
CA HIS A 52 -0.95 10.89 -9.46
C HIS A 52 0.20 11.66 -10.11
N GLU A 53 1.16 10.99 -10.77
CA GLU A 53 2.34 11.66 -11.34
C GLU A 53 1.97 12.80 -12.30
N SER A 54 0.87 12.66 -13.05
CA SER A 54 0.39 13.72 -13.96
C SER A 54 -0.22 14.93 -13.27
N LEU A 55 -0.69 14.77 -12.03
CA LEU A 55 -1.30 15.84 -11.23
C LEU A 55 -0.28 16.50 -10.31
N VAL A 56 0.45 15.67 -9.56
CA VAL A 56 1.49 16.11 -8.62
C VAL A 56 2.68 15.17 -8.79
N PRO A 57 3.72 15.56 -9.53
CA PRO A 57 4.91 14.72 -9.73
C PRO A 57 5.61 14.35 -8.42
N LEU A 58 6.27 13.18 -8.38
CA LEU A 58 7.09 12.74 -7.24
C LEU A 58 8.07 13.81 -6.78
N THR A 59 8.71 14.51 -7.72
CA THR A 59 9.68 15.59 -7.44
C THR A 59 9.06 16.80 -6.75
N THR A 60 7.73 16.94 -6.82
CA THR A 60 6.98 17.99 -6.13
C THR A 60 6.50 17.53 -4.76
N VAL A 61 5.89 16.33 -4.66
CA VAL A 61 5.32 15.87 -3.40
C VAL A 61 6.38 15.46 -2.39
N ALA A 62 7.46 14.84 -2.83
CA ALA A 62 8.48 14.29 -1.92
C ALA A 62 9.12 15.36 -1.01
N PRO A 63 9.64 16.50 -1.51
CA PRO A 63 10.21 17.50 -0.62
C PRO A 63 9.17 18.14 0.32
N ILE A 64 7.90 18.18 -0.08
CA ILE A 64 6.82 18.69 0.77
C ILE A 64 6.59 17.74 1.95
N VAL A 65 6.37 16.46 1.69
CA VAL A 65 6.12 15.46 2.73
C VAL A 65 7.33 15.34 3.64
N THR A 66 8.54 15.21 3.09
CA THR A 66 9.78 15.09 3.86
C THR A 66 9.97 16.29 4.79
N SER A 67 9.86 17.52 4.26
CA SER A 67 10.03 18.73 5.07
C SER A 67 8.98 18.89 6.18
N LEU A 68 7.74 18.45 5.96
CA LEU A 68 6.71 18.50 7.00
C LEU A 68 6.93 17.39 8.03
N ALA A 69 7.27 16.18 7.60
CA ALA A 69 7.51 15.03 8.48
C ALA A 69 8.74 15.24 9.40
N GLU A 70 9.81 15.87 8.91
CA GLU A 70 10.99 16.20 9.72
C GLU A 70 10.67 17.13 10.90
N ARG A 71 9.69 18.00 10.76
CA ARG A 71 9.24 18.94 11.79
C ARG A 71 8.12 18.40 12.66
N SER A 72 7.58 17.24 12.32
CA SER A 72 6.48 16.62 13.01
C SER A 72 6.94 15.73 14.15
N SER A 73 6.16 15.67 15.22
CA SER A 73 6.31 14.70 16.31
C SER A 73 5.71 13.34 15.95
N ALA A 74 4.89 13.27 14.90
CA ALA A 74 4.22 12.03 14.47
C ALA A 74 5.20 11.05 13.81
N GLN A 75 4.89 9.77 13.91
CA GLN A 75 5.53 8.70 13.15
C GLN A 75 4.81 8.56 11.81
N ILE A 76 5.53 8.77 10.71
CA ILE A 76 4.96 8.88 9.36
C ILE A 76 5.71 7.91 8.45
N CYS A 77 4.98 7.01 7.78
CA CYS A 77 5.51 6.29 6.64
C CYS A 77 5.12 7.06 5.37
N PHE A 78 6.09 7.41 4.55
CA PHE A 78 5.85 7.98 3.23
C PHE A 78 5.90 6.88 2.19
N HIS A 79 4.77 6.53 1.61
CA HIS A 79 4.52 5.31 0.89
C HIS A 79 4.12 5.56 -0.57
N LEU A 80 4.78 4.85 -1.49
CA LEU A 80 4.38 4.80 -2.89
C LEU A 80 3.28 3.75 -3.05
N ASP A 81 2.13 4.18 -3.52
CA ASP A 81 0.94 3.36 -3.69
C ASP A 81 0.77 2.90 -5.14
N HIS A 82 0.37 1.65 -5.35
CA HIS A 82 0.12 1.02 -6.65
C HIS A 82 1.17 1.33 -7.73
N CYS A 83 2.41 0.95 -7.49
CA CYS A 83 3.49 1.10 -8.46
C CYS A 83 3.58 -0.15 -9.35
N GLU A 84 3.47 0.03 -10.66
CA GLU A 84 3.58 -1.06 -11.66
C GLU A 84 4.99 -1.18 -12.27
N HIS A 85 5.84 -0.17 -12.07
CA HIS A 85 7.14 -0.08 -12.73
C HIS A 85 8.29 0.04 -11.71
N LEU A 86 9.18 -0.94 -11.69
CA LEU A 86 10.37 -0.93 -10.81
C LEU A 86 11.22 0.34 -10.96
N SER A 87 11.27 0.91 -12.16
CA SER A 87 11.98 2.18 -12.40
C SER A 87 11.31 3.36 -11.70
N TYR A 88 9.98 3.35 -11.56
CA TYR A 88 9.25 4.37 -10.84
C TYR A 88 9.40 4.19 -9.32
N ALA A 89 9.37 2.94 -8.84
CA ALA A 89 9.69 2.61 -7.45
C ALA A 89 11.08 3.13 -7.05
N ARG A 90 12.11 2.91 -7.88
CA ARG A 90 13.46 3.43 -7.64
C ARG A 90 13.48 4.95 -7.54
N ARG A 91 12.80 5.66 -8.43
CA ARG A 91 12.69 7.12 -8.37
C ARG A 91 12.06 7.61 -7.06
N ALA A 92 11.02 6.92 -6.59
CA ALA A 92 10.38 7.25 -5.32
C ALA A 92 11.34 7.03 -4.14
N LEU A 93 12.06 5.91 -4.11
CA LEU A 93 13.06 5.61 -3.09
C LEU A 93 14.20 6.63 -3.09
N ASP A 94 14.71 7.04 -4.26
CA ASP A 94 15.71 8.11 -4.42
C ASP A 94 15.23 9.45 -3.83
N LEU A 95 13.92 9.67 -3.80
CA LEU A 95 13.29 10.89 -3.27
C LEU A 95 12.88 10.77 -1.78
N GLY A 96 13.22 9.66 -1.11
CA GLY A 96 13.01 9.49 0.33
C GLY A 96 11.70 8.83 0.72
N PHE A 97 11.03 8.13 -0.18
CA PHE A 97 9.93 7.26 0.19
C PHE A 97 10.43 6.13 1.09
N SER A 98 9.70 5.83 2.14
CA SER A 98 10.06 4.84 3.17
C SER A 98 9.25 3.54 3.09
N GLY A 99 8.34 3.49 2.15
CA GLY A 99 7.56 2.31 1.78
C GLY A 99 7.17 2.34 0.31
N VAL A 100 7.06 1.17 -0.29
CA VAL A 100 6.64 1.00 -1.69
C VAL A 100 5.64 -0.14 -1.75
N MET A 101 4.53 0.04 -2.46
CA MET A 101 3.68 -1.02 -2.91
C MET A 101 3.99 -1.32 -4.37
N PHE A 102 4.53 -2.51 -4.65
CA PHE A 102 4.65 -3.02 -6.01
C PHE A 102 3.39 -3.81 -6.36
N ASP A 103 2.65 -3.32 -7.35
CA ASP A 103 1.40 -3.94 -7.80
C ASP A 103 1.61 -4.76 -9.07
N GLY A 104 1.90 -6.05 -8.87
CA GLY A 104 1.98 -7.06 -9.91
C GLY A 104 0.70 -7.88 -10.09
N SER A 105 -0.42 -7.49 -9.49
CA SER A 105 -1.68 -8.28 -9.45
C SER A 105 -2.28 -8.59 -10.83
N ALA A 106 -1.98 -7.76 -11.83
CA ALA A 106 -2.38 -7.98 -13.21
C ALA A 106 -1.44 -8.93 -13.99
N LEU A 107 -0.29 -9.29 -13.44
CA LEU A 107 0.68 -10.18 -14.06
C LEU A 107 0.36 -11.66 -13.77
N PRO A 108 0.88 -12.60 -14.59
CA PRO A 108 0.92 -14.01 -14.19
C PRO A 108 1.66 -14.17 -12.85
N TYR A 109 1.24 -15.14 -12.03
CA TYR A 109 1.75 -15.34 -10.67
C TYR A 109 3.29 -15.35 -10.59
N GLU A 110 3.94 -16.13 -11.46
CA GLU A 110 5.41 -16.24 -11.48
C GLU A 110 6.11 -14.92 -11.79
N LYS A 111 5.47 -14.07 -12.61
CA LYS A 111 5.98 -12.74 -12.91
C LYS A 111 5.75 -11.76 -11.76
N ASN A 112 4.61 -11.86 -11.09
CA ASN A 112 4.37 -11.09 -9.88
C ASN A 112 5.44 -11.43 -8.81
N VAL A 113 5.71 -12.72 -8.57
CA VAL A 113 6.78 -13.17 -7.65
C VAL A 113 8.15 -12.62 -8.08
N GLU A 114 8.53 -12.75 -9.36
CA GLU A 114 9.82 -12.27 -9.88
C GLU A 114 10.03 -10.78 -9.63
N PHE A 115 9.04 -9.95 -9.98
CA PHE A 115 9.16 -8.49 -9.84
C PHE A 115 8.98 -8.03 -8.40
N SER A 116 8.13 -8.67 -7.61
CA SER A 116 7.99 -8.37 -6.18
C SER A 116 9.29 -8.65 -5.43
N LYS A 117 9.99 -9.75 -5.77
CA LYS A 117 11.30 -10.03 -5.20
C LYS A 117 12.34 -8.97 -5.58
N ALA A 118 12.35 -8.55 -6.84
CA ALA A 118 13.25 -7.47 -7.27
C ALA A 118 12.93 -6.14 -6.56
N ALA A 119 11.64 -5.88 -6.29
CA ALA A 119 11.22 -4.72 -5.49
C ALA A 119 11.67 -4.85 -4.02
N ALA A 120 11.61 -6.06 -3.43
CA ALA A 120 12.08 -6.31 -2.07
C ALA A 120 13.58 -6.03 -1.92
N ASP A 121 14.39 -6.56 -2.85
CA ASP A 121 15.83 -6.31 -2.88
C ASP A 121 16.11 -4.80 -3.00
N MET A 122 15.37 -4.11 -3.87
CA MET A 122 15.48 -2.66 -4.04
C MET A 122 15.11 -1.89 -2.76
N CYS A 123 13.97 -2.21 -2.13
CA CYS A 123 13.55 -1.56 -0.88
C CYS A 123 14.58 -1.76 0.24
N ALA A 124 15.20 -2.94 0.32
CA ALA A 124 16.22 -3.24 1.30
C ALA A 124 17.48 -2.35 1.14
N GLU A 125 17.88 -2.01 -0.10
CA GLU A 125 19.00 -1.08 -0.36
C GLU A 125 18.78 0.31 0.26
N TYR A 126 17.51 0.74 0.37
CA TYR A 126 17.12 2.06 0.91
C TYR A 126 16.63 2.01 2.37
N GLY A 127 16.54 0.83 2.97
CA GLY A 127 15.94 0.67 4.30
C GLY A 127 14.42 0.92 4.32
N ALA A 128 13.78 0.87 3.16
CA ALA A 128 12.32 0.98 3.00
C ALA A 128 11.66 -0.39 3.20
N GLY A 129 10.34 -0.39 3.43
CA GLY A 129 9.55 -1.62 3.44
C GLY A 129 8.78 -1.82 2.14
N LEU A 130 8.46 -3.09 1.84
CA LEU A 130 7.72 -3.48 0.65
C LEU A 130 6.33 -4.01 0.98
N GLU A 131 5.33 -3.50 0.30
CA GLU A 131 4.00 -4.07 0.15
C GLU A 131 3.83 -4.65 -1.25
N CYS A 132 3.10 -5.76 -1.39
CA CYS A 132 2.70 -6.29 -2.69
C CYS A 132 1.25 -6.74 -2.67
N GLU A 133 0.62 -6.78 -3.85
CA GLU A 133 -0.75 -7.26 -4.02
C GLU A 133 -0.78 -8.66 -4.62
N LEU A 134 -1.65 -9.51 -4.06
CA LEU A 134 -2.03 -10.79 -4.62
C LEU A 134 -3.55 -10.93 -4.66
N GLY A 135 -4.07 -11.44 -5.75
CA GLY A 135 -5.49 -11.35 -6.09
C GLY A 135 -5.75 -10.09 -6.90
N SER A 136 -6.98 -9.63 -6.96
CA SER A 136 -7.32 -8.37 -7.63
C SER A 136 -8.51 -7.72 -6.96
N MET A 137 -8.37 -6.45 -6.61
CA MET A 137 -9.45 -5.62 -6.07
C MET A 137 -10.25 -4.91 -7.17
N GLY A 138 -10.08 -5.32 -8.42
CA GLY A 138 -10.79 -4.76 -9.58
C GLY A 138 -10.11 -3.52 -10.16
N SER A 139 -10.89 -2.54 -10.62
CA SER A 139 -10.34 -1.34 -11.26
C SER A 139 -9.54 -0.50 -10.26
N ARG A 140 -8.33 -0.10 -10.67
CA ARG A 140 -7.38 0.67 -9.87
C ARG A 140 -7.80 2.13 -9.72
N GLU A 141 -7.21 2.83 -8.75
CA GLU A 141 -7.34 4.28 -8.62
C GLU A 141 -7.02 5.01 -9.94
N GLY A 142 -7.75 6.10 -10.19
CA GLY A 142 -7.59 6.91 -11.40
C GLY A 142 -8.47 6.51 -12.59
N ARG A 143 -9.26 5.44 -12.50
CA ARG A 143 -10.36 5.18 -13.43
C ARG A 143 -11.63 5.95 -13.01
N ASP A 144 -12.53 6.15 -13.97
CA ASP A 144 -13.78 6.88 -13.72
C ASP A 144 -14.54 6.28 -12.52
N PRO A 145 -14.86 7.07 -11.47
CA PRO A 145 -15.62 6.60 -10.32
C PRO A 145 -16.99 6.00 -10.70
N SER A 146 -17.50 6.30 -11.89
CA SER A 146 -18.74 5.68 -12.41
C SER A 146 -18.57 4.21 -12.79
N GLU A 147 -17.34 3.72 -12.92
CA GLU A 147 -17.04 2.31 -13.25
C GLU A 147 -16.97 1.40 -12.01
N GLY A 148 -17.15 1.93 -10.80
CA GLY A 148 -17.27 1.14 -9.57
C GLY A 148 -18.41 0.11 -9.67
N GLY A 149 -18.28 -1.04 -9.04
CA GLY A 149 -19.25 -2.13 -9.09
C GLY A 149 -19.24 -2.98 -7.82
N THR A 150 -19.89 -4.14 -7.88
CA THR A 150 -19.63 -5.23 -6.94
C THR A 150 -18.23 -5.82 -7.25
N ALA A 151 -17.65 -6.55 -6.29
CA ALA A 151 -16.35 -7.22 -6.50
C ALA A 151 -16.38 -8.11 -7.76
N GLU A 152 -17.50 -8.81 -8.02
CA GLU A 152 -17.69 -9.67 -9.20
C GLU A 152 -17.78 -8.85 -10.50
N GLU A 153 -18.49 -7.71 -10.49
CA GLU A 153 -18.62 -6.82 -11.67
C GLU A 153 -17.32 -6.06 -11.96
N ALA A 154 -16.52 -5.78 -10.93
CA ALA A 154 -15.22 -5.15 -11.08
C ALA A 154 -14.12 -6.13 -11.54
N GLY A 155 -14.44 -7.43 -11.69
CA GLY A 155 -13.45 -8.46 -12.02
C GLY A 155 -12.48 -8.76 -10.88
N ALA A 156 -12.88 -8.48 -9.65
CA ALA A 156 -12.08 -8.79 -8.47
C ALA A 156 -11.92 -10.31 -8.33
N VAL A 157 -10.71 -10.73 -8.06
CA VAL A 157 -10.37 -12.13 -7.81
C VAL A 157 -9.91 -12.23 -6.36
N TYR A 158 -10.60 -13.04 -5.56
CA TYR A 158 -10.18 -13.29 -4.18
C TYR A 158 -8.78 -13.87 -4.14
N THR A 159 -8.00 -13.39 -3.19
CA THR A 159 -6.68 -13.95 -2.92
C THR A 159 -6.81 -15.38 -2.46
N ASP A 160 -6.13 -16.30 -3.15
CA ASP A 160 -6.04 -17.69 -2.74
C ASP A 160 -5.11 -17.80 -1.52
N PRO A 161 -5.56 -18.39 -0.38
CA PRO A 161 -4.76 -18.46 0.82
C PRO A 161 -3.48 -19.30 0.71
N GLU A 162 -3.46 -20.36 -0.13
CA GLU A 162 -2.27 -21.17 -0.35
C GLU A 162 -1.24 -20.43 -1.20
N LEU A 163 -1.71 -19.72 -2.23
CA LEU A 163 -0.84 -18.86 -3.03
C LEU A 163 -0.33 -17.67 -2.21
N ALA A 164 -1.11 -17.13 -1.26
CA ALA A 164 -0.66 -16.06 -0.38
C ALA A 164 0.52 -16.50 0.51
N GLU A 165 0.46 -17.72 1.06
CA GLU A 165 1.54 -18.29 1.86
C GLU A 165 2.83 -18.43 1.03
N ASP A 166 2.72 -19.02 -0.18
CA ASP A 166 3.86 -19.18 -1.09
C ASP A 166 4.42 -17.82 -1.53
N PHE A 167 3.55 -16.87 -1.86
CA PHE A 167 3.93 -15.52 -2.30
C PHE A 167 4.73 -14.76 -1.24
N VAL A 168 4.25 -14.73 0.00
CA VAL A 168 4.96 -14.11 1.13
C VAL A 168 6.33 -14.75 1.34
N HIS A 169 6.38 -16.09 1.31
CA HIS A 169 7.63 -16.82 1.50
C HIS A 169 8.64 -16.56 0.37
N SER A 170 8.15 -16.49 -0.87
CA SER A 170 8.99 -16.38 -2.06
C SER A 170 9.50 -14.95 -2.29
N THR A 171 8.78 -13.92 -1.86
CA THR A 171 9.09 -12.52 -2.15
C THR A 171 9.81 -11.81 -1.01
N GLY A 172 9.52 -12.17 0.25
CA GLY A 172 10.07 -11.51 1.42
C GLY A 172 9.51 -10.11 1.65
N LEU A 173 8.28 -9.84 1.18
CA LEU A 173 7.56 -8.58 1.41
C LEU A 173 7.29 -8.34 2.91
N ASP A 174 7.04 -7.09 3.28
CA ASP A 174 6.75 -6.66 4.65
C ASP A 174 5.26 -6.53 4.96
N ALA A 175 4.41 -6.38 3.94
CA ALA A 175 2.96 -6.31 4.05
C ALA A 175 2.28 -6.87 2.80
N LEU A 176 1.17 -7.59 2.97
CA LEU A 176 0.40 -8.20 1.88
C LEU A 176 -0.94 -7.51 1.69
N SER A 177 -1.14 -6.88 0.55
CA SER A 177 -2.46 -6.44 0.10
C SER A 177 -3.22 -7.63 -0.47
N CYS A 178 -4.42 -7.91 0.07
CA CYS A 178 -5.21 -9.09 -0.28
C CYS A 178 -6.66 -8.74 -0.58
N SER A 179 -7.21 -9.38 -1.61
CA SER A 179 -8.60 -9.23 -2.02
C SER A 179 -9.50 -10.24 -1.31
N PHE A 180 -10.53 -9.74 -0.63
CA PHE A 180 -11.56 -10.54 0.04
C PHE A 180 -12.97 -9.97 -0.17
N GLY A 181 -13.17 -9.19 -1.23
CA GLY A 181 -14.44 -8.55 -1.61
C GLY A 181 -14.42 -7.04 -1.51
N THR A 182 -13.29 -6.45 -1.18
CA THR A 182 -13.03 -5.01 -1.33
C THR A 182 -12.83 -4.65 -2.79
N VAL A 183 -13.20 -3.43 -3.16
CA VAL A 183 -12.94 -2.86 -4.50
C VAL A 183 -12.54 -1.41 -4.38
N HIS A 184 -11.77 -0.93 -5.34
CA HIS A 184 -11.46 0.49 -5.47
C HIS A 184 -12.68 1.29 -5.93
N GLY A 185 -12.79 2.56 -5.47
CA GLY A 185 -13.84 3.48 -5.87
C GLY A 185 -15.17 3.28 -5.13
N LEU A 186 -16.26 3.73 -5.77
CA LEU A 186 -17.59 3.70 -5.16
C LEU A 186 -18.27 2.35 -5.38
N TYR A 187 -18.74 1.73 -4.30
CA TYR A 187 -19.57 0.53 -4.38
C TYR A 187 -20.93 0.86 -5.02
N LYS A 188 -21.35 0.09 -6.03
CA LYS A 188 -22.68 0.19 -6.65
C LYS A 188 -23.77 -0.54 -5.88
N GLY A 189 -23.40 -1.26 -4.83
CA GLY A 189 -24.29 -2.02 -3.97
C GLY A 189 -23.66 -2.24 -2.60
N GLU A 190 -24.30 -3.06 -1.78
CA GLU A 190 -23.75 -3.43 -0.47
C GLU A 190 -22.51 -4.31 -0.65
N PRO A 191 -21.36 -3.94 -0.05
CA PRO A 191 -20.16 -4.74 -0.17
C PRO A 191 -20.32 -6.12 0.50
N LYS A 192 -19.90 -7.16 -0.20
CA LYS A 192 -19.92 -8.54 0.31
C LYS A 192 -18.51 -8.98 0.63
N LEU A 193 -18.07 -8.70 1.86
CA LEU A 193 -16.73 -9.05 2.33
C LEU A 193 -16.68 -10.51 2.78
N ASN A 194 -15.71 -11.25 2.28
CA ASN A 194 -15.47 -12.65 2.66
C ASN A 194 -14.43 -12.75 3.79
N PHE A 195 -14.90 -12.62 5.02
CA PHE A 195 -14.04 -12.69 6.20
C PHE A 195 -13.46 -14.08 6.47
N ASP A 196 -14.02 -15.15 5.87
CA ASP A 196 -13.46 -16.49 6.03
C ASP A 196 -12.20 -16.63 5.18
N VAL A 197 -12.18 -16.10 3.96
CA VAL A 197 -10.96 -16.00 3.14
C VAL A 197 -9.90 -15.17 3.87
N LEU A 198 -10.28 -14.00 4.43
CA LEU A 198 -9.34 -13.14 5.16
C LEU A 198 -8.72 -13.85 6.38
N ARG A 199 -9.52 -14.61 7.14
CA ARG A 199 -9.04 -15.40 8.28
C ARG A 199 -8.10 -16.52 7.84
N ASP A 200 -8.42 -17.20 6.74
CA ASP A 200 -7.57 -18.27 6.21
C ASP A 200 -6.23 -17.72 5.75
N ILE A 201 -6.21 -16.62 4.99
CA ILE A 201 -4.96 -15.91 4.65
C ILE A 201 -4.18 -15.56 5.91
N ARG A 202 -4.81 -14.89 6.90
CA ARG A 202 -4.12 -14.46 8.14
C ARG A 202 -3.56 -15.63 8.94
N SER A 203 -4.18 -16.80 8.87
CA SER A 203 -3.69 -18.00 9.57
C SER A 203 -2.43 -18.60 8.94
N ARG A 204 -2.16 -18.30 7.66
CA ARG A 204 -1.05 -18.86 6.88
C ARG A 204 0.13 -17.91 6.77
N VAL A 205 -0.12 -16.59 6.77
CA VAL A 205 0.93 -15.59 6.59
C VAL A 205 1.29 -14.91 7.91
N ASN A 206 2.55 -14.54 8.04
CA ASN A 206 3.10 -13.90 9.23
C ASN A 206 3.38 -12.39 9.03
N VAL A 207 2.93 -11.83 7.93
CA VAL A 207 3.05 -10.40 7.62
C VAL A 207 1.71 -9.69 7.81
N PRO A 208 1.69 -8.37 8.10
CA PRO A 208 0.48 -7.57 8.12
C PRO A 208 -0.32 -7.68 6.83
N LEU A 209 -1.65 -7.66 6.96
CA LEU A 209 -2.57 -7.61 5.81
C LEU A 209 -3.03 -6.18 5.59
N VAL A 210 -3.07 -5.79 4.32
CA VAL A 210 -3.55 -4.48 3.85
C VAL A 210 -4.86 -4.66 3.08
N MET A 211 -5.75 -3.69 3.21
CA MET A 211 -7.10 -3.71 2.65
C MET A 211 -7.41 -2.42 1.92
#